data_8f8fe1df14737f73a81465b1d26263bd
#
_entry.id   8f8fe1df14737f73a81465b1d26263bd
#
_cell.length_a   1.000
_cell.length_b   1.000
_cell.length_c   1.000
_cell.angle_alpha   90.00
_cell.angle_beta   90.00
_cell.angle_gamma   90.00
#
_symmetry.space_group_name_H-M   'P 1'
#
loop_
_entity.id
_entity.type
_entity.pdbx_description
1 polymer ?
#
loop_
_entity_poly.entity_id
_entity_poly.type
_entity_poly.pdbx_seq_one_letter_code
_entity_poly.pdbx_strand_id
1 'polypeptide(L)'
;GASALLAHASADTPAQWRYVEDSGAAERSMDAARQLDPAIRYVFSGHVHEQVLYFLTPTGKLMRFAPEPGVPIPVPQHRQWLAIAGSVGQPRDGDARAMYAVFDDAAATITFHRVPYDHLATAAAIRAAGLPAFYAERLEKGL
;
A
#
# COMPACT_ATOMS: atom_id res chain seq x y z
N GLY A 1 4.82 -1.92 -22.28
CA GLY A 1 4.44 -1.40 -20.97
C GLY A 1 5.32 -2.00 -19.88
N ALA A 2 5.26 -1.46 -18.69
CA ALA A 2 6.02 -1.96 -17.53
C ALA A 2 5.37 -3.23 -16.97
N SER A 3 6.19 -4.23 -16.61
CA SER A 3 5.69 -5.42 -15.91
C SER A 3 5.40 -5.09 -14.44
N ALA A 4 4.16 -5.34 -14.02
CA ALA A 4 3.69 -5.10 -12.67
C ALA A 4 3.03 -6.34 -12.07
N LEU A 5 3.24 -6.57 -10.78
CA LEU A 5 2.57 -7.57 -9.97
C LEU A 5 1.59 -6.91 -9.02
N LEU A 6 0.37 -7.40 -8.99
CA LEU A 6 -0.65 -7.00 -8.02
C LEU A 6 -0.83 -8.13 -7.01
N ALA A 7 -0.66 -7.83 -5.72
CA ALA A 7 -0.87 -8.76 -4.63
C ALA A 7 -1.68 -8.09 -3.52
N HIS A 8 -2.54 -8.84 -2.81
CA HIS A 8 -3.28 -8.28 -1.69
C HIS A 8 -2.33 -7.89 -0.54
N ALA A 9 -1.37 -8.75 -0.24
CA ALA A 9 -0.38 -8.61 0.83
C ALA A 9 1.03 -8.85 0.27
N SER A 10 1.93 -9.53 1.01
CA SER A 10 3.25 -9.88 0.50
C SER A 10 3.19 -10.88 -0.65
N ALA A 11 4.06 -10.73 -1.64
CA ALA A 11 4.16 -11.63 -2.80
C ALA A 11 4.93 -12.93 -2.51
N ASP A 12 5.66 -13.04 -1.39
CA ASP A 12 6.47 -14.22 -1.05
C ASP A 12 5.62 -15.43 -0.64
N THR A 13 4.46 -15.21 -0.07
CA THR A 13 3.51 -16.27 0.31
C THR A 13 2.08 -15.76 0.19
N PRO A 14 1.55 -15.57 -1.05
CA PRO A 14 0.27 -14.88 -1.27
C PRO A 14 -0.91 -15.47 -0.51
N ALA A 15 -0.95 -16.81 -0.34
CA ALA A 15 -2.03 -17.50 0.38
C ALA A 15 -2.02 -17.25 1.90
N GLN A 16 -0.94 -16.77 2.46
CA GLN A 16 -0.81 -16.51 3.91
C GLN A 16 -1.09 -15.06 4.30
N TRP A 17 -1.24 -14.16 3.32
CA TRP A 17 -1.52 -12.73 3.52
C TRP A 17 -0.60 -12.07 4.55
N ARG A 18 0.71 -12.35 4.44
CA ARG A 18 1.70 -11.75 5.35
C ARG A 18 1.76 -10.25 5.16
N TYR A 19 1.80 -9.53 6.26
CA TYR A 19 1.96 -8.08 6.26
C TYR A 19 3.34 -7.66 5.75
N VAL A 20 3.40 -6.55 5.04
CA VAL A 20 4.65 -5.88 4.63
C VAL A 20 4.84 -4.65 5.54
N GLU A 21 5.18 -4.89 6.80
CA GLU A 21 5.29 -3.84 7.82
C GLU A 21 6.71 -3.31 8.01
N ASP A 22 7.71 -4.07 7.55
CA ASP A 22 9.12 -3.72 7.68
C ASP A 22 9.91 -3.91 6.39
N SER A 23 11.15 -3.44 6.40
CA SER A 23 12.06 -3.54 5.25
C SER A 23 12.37 -4.98 4.87
N GLY A 24 12.47 -5.89 5.82
CA GLY A 24 12.73 -7.32 5.54
C GLY A 24 11.55 -7.99 4.84
N ALA A 25 10.32 -7.69 5.25
CA ALA A 25 9.11 -8.17 4.57
C ALA A 25 8.98 -7.56 3.16
N ALA A 26 9.30 -6.28 3.00
CA ALA A 26 9.32 -5.62 1.69
C ALA A 26 10.35 -6.25 0.75
N GLU A 27 11.56 -6.53 1.24
CA GLU A 27 12.62 -7.18 0.45
C GLU A 27 12.20 -8.58 0.00
N ARG A 28 11.68 -9.42 0.91
CA ARG A 28 11.16 -10.75 0.55
C ARG A 28 10.05 -10.69 -0.51
N SER A 29 9.13 -9.74 -0.38
CA SER A 29 8.05 -9.56 -1.35
C SER A 29 8.57 -9.16 -2.73
N MET A 30 9.54 -8.24 -2.78
CA MET A 30 10.19 -7.81 -4.03
C MET A 30 11.02 -8.92 -4.65
N ASP A 31 11.71 -9.72 -3.84
CA ASP A 31 12.50 -10.87 -4.30
C ASP A 31 11.60 -11.95 -4.90
N ALA A 32 10.49 -12.27 -4.25
CA ALA A 32 9.51 -13.22 -4.77
C ALA A 32 8.92 -12.76 -6.11
N ALA A 33 8.64 -11.48 -6.27
CA ALA A 33 8.19 -10.93 -7.55
C ALA A 33 9.25 -11.09 -8.65
N ARG A 34 10.54 -10.87 -8.34
CA ARG A 34 11.65 -11.10 -9.30
C ARG A 34 11.87 -12.57 -9.66
N GLN A 35 11.62 -13.47 -8.70
CA GLN A 35 11.71 -14.91 -8.94
C GLN A 35 10.55 -15.40 -9.82
N LEU A 36 9.37 -14.79 -9.70
CA LEU A 36 8.22 -15.08 -10.55
C LEU A 36 8.49 -14.63 -12.01
N ASP A 37 8.93 -13.40 -12.19
CA ASP A 37 9.34 -12.85 -13.47
C ASP A 37 10.37 -11.72 -13.27
N PRO A 38 11.62 -11.89 -13.74
CA PRO A 38 12.66 -10.87 -13.66
C PRO A 38 12.31 -9.53 -14.34
N ALA A 39 11.29 -9.50 -15.20
CA ALA A 39 10.81 -8.27 -15.85
C ALA A 39 9.92 -7.43 -14.94
N ILE A 40 9.40 -7.96 -13.83
CA ILE A 40 8.58 -7.22 -12.88
C ILE A 40 9.42 -6.12 -12.22
N ARG A 41 8.99 -4.88 -12.41
CA ARG A 41 9.60 -3.68 -11.82
C ARG A 41 8.74 -3.06 -10.74
N TYR A 42 7.44 -3.31 -10.77
CA TYR A 42 6.48 -2.73 -9.85
C TYR A 42 5.69 -3.82 -9.14
N VAL A 43 5.64 -3.74 -7.82
CA VAL A 43 4.76 -4.55 -6.98
C VAL A 43 3.79 -3.61 -6.29
N PHE A 44 2.50 -3.85 -6.45
CA PHE A 44 1.45 -3.10 -5.77
C PHE A 44 0.76 -4.01 -4.76
N SER A 45 0.68 -3.54 -3.51
CA SER A 45 -0.01 -4.28 -2.45
C SER A 45 -0.82 -3.35 -1.53
N GLY A 46 -1.59 -3.96 -0.65
CA GLY A 46 -2.38 -3.30 0.39
C GLY A 46 -2.17 -3.98 1.74
N HIS A 47 -3.26 -4.35 2.41
CA HIS A 47 -3.32 -5.13 3.65
C HIS A 47 -2.76 -4.43 4.91
N VAL A 48 -1.69 -3.67 4.83
CA VAL A 48 -1.07 -2.93 5.95
C VAL A 48 -1.93 -1.76 6.41
N HIS A 49 -2.72 -1.17 5.51
CA HIS A 49 -3.57 -0.02 5.75
C HIS A 49 -2.83 1.30 6.01
N GLU A 50 -1.59 1.37 5.54
CA GLU A 50 -0.76 2.58 5.46
C GLU A 50 -0.26 2.79 4.04
N GLN A 51 0.07 4.02 3.67
CA GLN A 51 0.69 4.31 2.38
C GLN A 51 2.21 4.34 2.52
N VAL A 52 2.88 3.45 1.79
CA VAL A 52 4.34 3.33 1.82
C VAL A 52 4.87 3.01 0.42
N LEU A 53 6.03 3.57 0.09
CA LEU A 53 6.78 3.24 -1.11
C LEU A 53 8.17 2.72 -0.72
N TYR A 54 8.50 1.53 -1.19
CA TYR A 54 9.83 0.95 -1.09
C TYR A 54 10.49 0.89 -2.46
N PHE A 55 11.82 1.05 -2.49
CA PHE A 55 12.59 0.88 -3.72
C PHE A 55 14.01 0.42 -3.45
N LEU A 56 14.57 -0.29 -4.42
CA LEU A 56 15.98 -0.67 -4.40
C LEU A 56 16.83 0.39 -5.09
N THR A 57 17.90 0.82 -4.41
CA THR A 57 18.93 1.66 -5.02
C THR A 57 19.76 0.86 -6.03
N PRO A 58 20.55 1.49 -6.91
CA PRO A 58 21.48 0.79 -7.80
C PRO A 58 22.50 -0.10 -7.05
N THR A 59 22.80 0.20 -5.79
CA THR A 59 23.69 -0.59 -4.95
C THR A 59 22.99 -1.72 -4.20
N GLY A 60 21.69 -1.96 -4.47
CA GLY A 60 20.89 -3.00 -3.83
C GLY A 60 20.38 -2.66 -2.43
N LYS A 61 20.56 -1.43 -1.95
CA LYS A 61 20.01 -0.99 -0.66
C LYS A 61 18.52 -0.72 -0.78
N LEU A 62 17.71 -1.33 0.09
CA LEU A 62 16.29 -1.02 0.20
C LEU A 62 16.07 0.31 0.92
N MET A 63 15.25 1.14 0.33
CA MET A 63 14.82 2.42 0.89
C MET A 63 13.31 2.41 1.12
N ARG A 64 12.87 3.03 2.22
CA ARG A 64 11.47 3.25 2.57
C ARG A 64 11.16 4.74 2.48
N PHE A 65 10.03 5.08 1.90
CA PHE A 65 9.56 6.45 1.74
C PHE A 65 8.08 6.55 2.13
N ALA A 66 7.73 7.53 2.97
CA ALA A 66 6.35 7.87 3.28
C ALA A 66 5.87 8.91 2.24
N PRO A 67 4.91 8.58 1.37
CA PRO A 67 4.48 9.48 0.32
C PRO A 67 3.63 10.63 0.87
N GLU A 68 3.81 11.81 0.30
CA GLU A 68 2.91 12.94 0.53
C GLU A 68 1.71 12.85 -0.43
N PRO A 69 0.46 12.92 0.08
CA PRO A 69 -0.72 12.81 -0.77
C PRO A 69 -0.79 13.88 -1.86
N GLY A 70 -1.11 13.47 -3.08
CA GLY A 70 -1.25 14.36 -4.23
C GLY A 70 0.06 14.71 -4.93
N VAL A 71 1.23 14.31 -4.41
CA VAL A 71 2.53 14.60 -5.01
C VAL A 71 2.95 13.45 -5.92
N PRO A 72 3.12 13.66 -7.25
CA PRO A 72 3.64 12.64 -8.16
C PRO A 72 5.09 12.28 -7.83
N ILE A 73 5.36 10.99 -7.68
CA ILE A 73 6.68 10.46 -7.37
C ILE A 73 7.22 9.75 -8.61
N PRO A 74 8.39 10.15 -9.16
CA PRO A 74 9.02 9.43 -10.25
C PRO A 74 9.44 8.02 -9.82
N VAL A 75 9.00 7.01 -10.58
CA VAL A 75 9.28 5.59 -10.33
C VAL A 75 9.88 4.93 -11.59
N PRO A 76 11.10 5.32 -12.00
CA PRO A 76 11.69 4.86 -13.26
C PRO A 76 11.94 3.35 -13.28
N GLN A 77 11.77 2.72 -14.46
CA GLN A 77 11.82 1.28 -14.70
C GLN A 77 13.19 0.62 -14.45
N HIS A 78 14.27 1.40 -14.36
CA HIS A 78 15.59 0.85 -14.04
C HIS A 78 15.74 0.44 -12.56
N ARG A 79 14.74 0.73 -11.72
CA ARG A 79 14.65 0.29 -10.32
C ARG A 79 13.49 -0.67 -10.14
N GLN A 80 13.49 -1.35 -9.01
CA GLN A 80 12.34 -2.11 -8.54
C GLN A 80 11.61 -1.34 -7.43
N TRP A 81 10.29 -1.37 -7.47
CA TRP A 81 9.41 -0.63 -6.59
C TRP A 81 8.37 -1.53 -5.95
N LEU A 82 8.07 -1.29 -4.69
CA LEU A 82 6.93 -1.87 -4.00
C LEU A 82 6.12 -0.73 -3.40
N ALA A 83 4.88 -0.58 -3.87
CA ALA A 83 3.96 0.44 -3.40
C ALA A 83 2.83 -0.22 -2.60
N ILE A 84 2.67 0.18 -1.35
CA ILE A 84 1.53 -0.17 -0.51
C ILE A 84 0.52 0.96 -0.61
N ALA A 85 -0.62 0.68 -1.26
CA ALA A 85 -1.61 1.69 -1.60
C ALA A 85 -2.43 2.20 -0.40
N GLY A 86 -2.40 1.47 0.70
CA GLY A 86 -3.18 1.77 1.89
C GLY A 86 -4.56 1.11 1.90
N SER A 87 -5.53 1.74 2.52
CA SER A 87 -6.88 1.19 2.68
C SER A 87 -7.95 2.21 2.29
N VAL A 88 -8.94 1.78 1.51
CA VAL A 88 -10.10 2.60 1.18
C VAL A 88 -11.05 2.75 2.37
N GLY A 89 -11.27 1.66 3.11
CA GLY A 89 -12.32 1.62 4.15
C GLY A 89 -11.83 1.67 5.59
N GLN A 90 -10.54 1.44 5.85
CA GLN A 90 -10.01 1.40 7.22
C GLN A 90 -8.53 1.83 7.27
N PRO A 91 -8.18 3.10 7.01
CA PRO A 91 -6.86 3.63 7.25
C PRO A 91 -6.41 3.43 8.71
N ARG A 92 -5.11 3.19 8.94
CA ARG A 92 -4.56 2.88 10.28
C ARG A 92 -3.34 3.72 10.64
N ASP A 93 -3.19 4.88 10.07
CA ASP A 93 -2.05 5.79 10.30
C ASP A 93 -2.45 7.13 10.94
N GLY A 94 -3.62 7.16 11.58
CA GLY A 94 -4.14 8.33 12.27
C GLY A 94 -4.93 9.29 11.39
N ASP A 95 -5.09 8.99 10.10
CA ASP A 95 -5.87 9.79 9.15
C ASP A 95 -7.00 8.94 8.56
N ALA A 96 -8.26 9.22 8.92
CA ALA A 96 -9.42 8.45 8.51
C ALA A 96 -9.77 8.55 7.01
N ARG A 97 -9.11 9.42 6.23
CA ARG A 97 -9.39 9.60 4.81
C ARG A 97 -9.03 8.34 4.02
N ALA A 98 -9.91 7.92 3.10
CA ALA A 98 -9.70 6.79 2.21
C ALA A 98 -8.41 6.94 1.40
N MET A 99 -7.66 5.85 1.25
CA MET A 99 -6.38 5.82 0.55
C MET A 99 -6.50 5.08 -0.77
N TYR A 100 -5.84 5.61 -1.82
CA TYR A 100 -5.59 4.91 -3.07
C TYR A 100 -4.32 5.46 -3.73
N ALA A 101 -3.85 4.79 -4.76
CA ALA A 101 -2.72 5.24 -5.56
C ALA A 101 -3.04 5.16 -7.05
N VAL A 102 -2.49 6.07 -7.83
CA VAL A 102 -2.55 6.08 -9.30
C VAL A 102 -1.14 5.87 -9.82
N PHE A 103 -0.97 4.87 -10.66
CA PHE A 103 0.26 4.61 -11.40
C PHE A 103 0.07 5.02 -12.85
N ASP A 104 0.92 5.93 -13.33
CA ASP A 104 1.01 6.34 -14.72
C ASP A 104 2.23 5.66 -15.35
N ASP A 105 2.00 4.63 -16.16
CA ASP A 105 3.05 3.86 -16.84
C ASP A 105 3.77 4.71 -17.90
N ALA A 106 3.06 5.60 -18.57
CA ALA A 106 3.66 6.45 -19.60
C ALA A 106 4.59 7.52 -19.02
N ALA A 107 4.19 8.13 -17.92
CA ALA A 107 5.00 9.12 -17.20
C ALA A 107 5.98 8.47 -16.22
N ALA A 108 5.87 7.17 -15.96
CA ALA A 108 6.60 6.44 -14.92
C ALA A 108 6.52 7.16 -13.56
N THR A 109 5.29 7.48 -13.14
CA THR A 109 5.02 8.12 -11.85
C THR A 109 3.98 7.36 -11.05
N ILE A 110 4.05 7.47 -9.72
CA ILE A 110 2.99 7.04 -8.80
C ILE A 110 2.56 8.22 -7.95
N THR A 111 1.24 8.40 -7.78
CA THR A 111 0.68 9.42 -6.92
C THR A 111 -0.24 8.76 -5.91
N PHE A 112 0.02 9.00 -4.64
CA PHE A 112 -0.84 8.53 -3.55
C PHE A 112 -1.87 9.59 -3.22
N HIS A 113 -3.09 9.16 -2.90
CA HIS A 113 -4.21 10.05 -2.64
C HIS A 113 -4.90 9.73 -1.34
N ARG A 114 -5.48 10.76 -0.72
CA ARG A 114 -6.33 10.68 0.45
C ARG A 114 -7.63 11.42 0.18
N VAL A 115 -8.77 10.75 0.32
CA VAL A 115 -10.08 11.30 0.02
C VAL A 115 -10.98 11.23 1.24
N PRO A 116 -11.59 12.33 1.67
CA PRO A 116 -12.63 12.31 2.70
C PRO A 116 -13.80 11.45 2.27
N TYR A 117 -14.33 10.64 3.17
CA TYR A 117 -15.57 9.89 3.01
C TYR A 117 -16.33 9.86 4.32
N ASP A 118 -17.59 9.43 4.29
CA ASP A 118 -18.44 9.36 5.49
C ASP A 118 -18.13 8.09 6.31
N HIS A 119 -16.94 8.06 6.94
CA HIS A 119 -16.52 6.99 7.85
C HIS A 119 -17.36 6.95 9.13
N LEU A 120 -17.98 8.09 9.53
CA LEU A 120 -18.82 8.17 10.70
C LEU A 120 -20.14 7.42 10.50
N ALA A 121 -20.72 7.48 9.30
CA ALA A 121 -21.90 6.67 8.96
C ALA A 121 -21.59 5.16 9.08
N THR A 122 -20.42 4.72 8.63
CA THR A 122 -19.97 3.32 8.79
C THR A 122 -19.78 2.97 10.26
N ALA A 123 -19.17 3.83 11.05
CA ALA A 123 -19.00 3.63 12.49
C ALA A 123 -20.36 3.53 13.22
N ALA A 124 -21.33 4.37 12.84
CA ALA A 124 -22.68 4.31 13.36
C ALA A 124 -23.39 2.99 13.00
N ALA A 125 -23.24 2.53 11.75
CA ALA A 125 -23.79 1.25 11.30
C ALA A 125 -23.21 0.05 12.07
N ILE A 126 -21.90 0.05 12.36
CA ILE A 126 -21.23 -0.96 13.19
C ILE A 126 -21.87 -1.01 14.59
N ARG A 127 -22.10 0.14 15.23
CA ARG A 127 -22.74 0.22 16.54
C ARG A 127 -24.20 -0.25 16.50
N ALA A 128 -24.94 0.16 15.46
CA ALA A 128 -26.34 -0.25 15.28
C ALA A 128 -26.47 -1.76 15.05
N ALA A 129 -25.48 -2.40 14.43
CA ALA A 129 -25.42 -3.85 14.24
C ALA A 129 -25.03 -4.62 15.52
N GLY A 130 -24.78 -3.97 16.64
CA GLY A 130 -24.38 -4.58 17.91
C GLY A 130 -22.97 -5.18 17.89
N LEU A 131 -22.11 -4.78 16.94
CA LEU A 131 -20.72 -5.20 16.88
C LEU A 131 -19.88 -4.51 17.96
N PRO A 132 -18.74 -5.07 18.38
CA PRO A 132 -17.86 -4.46 19.37
C PRO A 132 -17.50 -3.01 19.03
N ALA A 133 -17.63 -2.10 19.99
CA ALA A 133 -17.41 -0.64 19.83
C ALA A 133 -16.02 -0.32 19.25
N PHE A 134 -15.02 -1.14 19.56
CA PHE A 134 -13.66 -1.04 19.03
C PHE A 134 -13.61 -0.91 17.49
N TYR A 135 -14.45 -1.63 16.75
CA TYR A 135 -14.46 -1.56 15.30
C TYR A 135 -14.95 -0.19 14.78
N ALA A 136 -15.90 0.43 15.46
CA ALA A 136 -16.35 1.78 15.13
C ALA A 136 -15.29 2.84 15.49
N GLU A 137 -14.71 2.72 16.68
CA GLU A 137 -13.69 3.65 17.18
C GLU A 137 -12.45 3.70 16.29
N ARG A 138 -12.03 2.54 15.73
CA ARG A 138 -10.90 2.47 14.80
C ARG A 138 -11.15 3.30 13.54
N LEU A 139 -12.36 3.24 12.97
CA LEU A 139 -12.71 4.06 11.81
C LEU A 139 -12.69 5.54 12.13
N GLU A 140 -13.23 5.92 13.29
CA GLU A 140 -13.31 7.33 13.73
C GLU A 140 -11.93 7.94 13.94
N LYS A 141 -10.97 7.12 14.39
CA LYS A 141 -9.61 7.57 14.74
C LYS A 141 -8.57 7.30 13.66
N GLY A 142 -8.92 6.53 12.63
CA GLY A 142 -7.95 6.08 11.62
C GLY A 142 -6.90 5.08 12.19
N LEU A 143 -7.32 4.12 13.04
CA LEU A 143 -6.44 3.19 13.78
C LEU A 143 -6.65 1.72 13.34
#